data_4c9e6e033b0023bb391473f648ce291f
#
_entry.id   4c9e6e033b0023bb391473f648ce291f
#
_cell.length_a   1.000
_cell.length_b   1.000
_cell.length_c   1.000
_cell.angle_alpha   90.00
_cell.angle_beta   90.00
_cell.angle_gamma   90.00
#
_symmetry.space_group_name_H-M   'P 1'
#
loop_
_entity.id
_entity.type
_entity.pdbx_description
1 polymer ?
#
loop_
_entity_poly.entity_id
_entity_poly.type
_entity_poly.pdbx_seq_one_letter_code
_entity_poly.pdbx_strand_id
1 'polypeptide(L)'
;TLDFDEDDDEDEDEDENSDEDQIDGTIIDYPVEVIAQEVCNDTLDHFMKTQEITISMWRSILMQVIMNLLIYQKAFSFTHNDLHTNNVMYTNTDREFIYYKVDGKYYKVPTFGKIFKIIDFGRAIYKYKGNTICSDSYHPNGDAATQYNCEPYFNSRKPRLEPHYGFDLCRLACALYDDLVDEGESNPLSDIIKEWCTDDNGKNILYKTNGIERYPDFKLYKMIARTVHKPTPKAQLQKDFFSVYETVHKKINKKTRITNIDTLPCLV
;
A
#
# COMPACT_ATOMS: atom_id res chain seq x y z
N THR A 1 -23.21 -50.38 -24.16
CA THR A 1 -23.86 -49.69 -25.28
C THR A 1 -25.09 -48.98 -24.79
N LEU A 2 -24.99 -47.72 -24.52
CA LEU A 2 -26.08 -46.76 -24.42
C LEU A 2 -25.55 -45.47 -25.01
N ASP A 3 -26.06 -45.16 -26.17
CA ASP A 3 -25.93 -43.89 -26.87
C ASP A 3 -26.65 -42.81 -26.05
N PHE A 4 -26.05 -41.66 -25.93
CA PHE A 4 -26.71 -40.41 -25.51
C PHE A 4 -26.55 -39.40 -26.62
N ASP A 5 -27.70 -38.97 -27.12
CA ASP A 5 -27.89 -38.00 -28.16
C ASP A 5 -27.34 -36.62 -27.71
N GLU A 6 -26.71 -35.94 -28.67
CA GLU A 6 -26.35 -34.53 -28.61
C GLU A 6 -27.64 -33.72 -28.79
N ASP A 7 -28.06 -33.01 -27.73
CA ASP A 7 -29.07 -31.96 -27.86
C ASP A 7 -28.33 -30.61 -28.03
N ASP A 8 -28.47 -30.07 -29.24
CA ASP A 8 -28.10 -28.70 -29.59
C ASP A 8 -29.04 -27.72 -28.86
N ASP A 9 -28.58 -27.12 -27.78
CA ASP A 9 -29.26 -25.96 -27.21
C ASP A 9 -28.72 -24.69 -27.91
N GLU A 10 -29.56 -24.18 -28.84
CA GLU A 10 -29.41 -22.84 -29.42
C GLU A 10 -29.68 -21.80 -28.31
N ASP A 11 -28.62 -21.20 -27.76
CA ASP A 11 -28.70 -20.02 -26.88
C ASP A 11 -29.19 -18.83 -27.73
N GLU A 12 -30.46 -18.52 -27.64
CA GLU A 12 -31.03 -17.25 -28.08
C GLU A 12 -30.53 -16.14 -27.13
N ASP A 13 -29.56 -15.33 -27.60
CA ASP A 13 -29.15 -14.08 -26.95
C ASP A 13 -30.38 -13.11 -26.97
N GLU A 14 -31.17 -13.14 -25.93
CA GLU A 14 -32.11 -12.06 -25.62
C GLU A 14 -31.32 -10.87 -25.07
N ASP A 15 -31.03 -9.88 -25.92
CA ASP A 15 -30.64 -8.53 -25.55
C ASP A 15 -31.77 -7.90 -24.69
N GLU A 16 -31.77 -8.19 -23.38
CA GLU A 16 -32.54 -7.42 -22.41
C GLU A 16 -31.87 -6.06 -22.21
N ASN A 17 -32.24 -5.10 -23.05
CA ASN A 17 -32.08 -3.67 -22.77
C ASN A 17 -33.00 -3.33 -21.59
N SER A 18 -32.59 -3.63 -20.38
CA SER A 18 -33.24 -3.10 -19.19
C SER A 18 -32.81 -1.62 -19.06
N ASP A 19 -33.66 -0.72 -19.51
CA ASP A 19 -33.66 0.67 -19.03
C ASP A 19 -33.86 0.61 -17.51
N GLU A 20 -32.75 0.53 -16.76
CA GLU A 20 -32.81 0.71 -15.31
C GLU A 20 -33.30 2.14 -15.05
N ASP A 21 -34.53 2.30 -14.63
CA ASP A 21 -35.09 3.56 -14.17
C ASP A 21 -34.25 4.07 -13.01
N GLN A 22 -33.34 5.02 -13.29
CA GLN A 22 -32.51 5.65 -12.28
C GLN A 22 -33.40 6.49 -11.35
N ILE A 23 -33.64 6.01 -10.15
CA ILE A 23 -34.41 6.74 -9.12
C ILE A 23 -33.46 7.68 -8.40
N ASP A 24 -33.56 8.98 -8.70
CA ASP A 24 -32.87 10.03 -7.96
C ASP A 24 -33.61 10.40 -6.70
N GLY A 25 -33.00 10.23 -5.54
CA GLY A 25 -33.54 10.60 -4.24
C GLY A 25 -32.73 11.75 -3.63
N THR A 26 -33.41 12.78 -3.08
CA THR A 26 -32.77 13.85 -2.30
C THR A 26 -33.06 13.66 -0.82
N ILE A 27 -32.02 13.56 0.00
CA ILE A 27 -32.12 13.55 1.47
C ILE A 27 -31.88 14.97 1.96
N ILE A 28 -32.89 15.57 2.59
CA ILE A 28 -32.78 16.92 3.17
C ILE A 28 -32.16 16.83 4.56
N ASP A 29 -31.26 17.80 4.88
CA ASP A 29 -30.55 17.88 6.17
C ASP A 29 -29.75 16.63 6.53
N TYR A 30 -29.16 15.96 5.52
CA TYR A 30 -28.26 14.84 5.76
C TYR A 30 -26.98 15.33 6.47
N PRO A 31 -26.63 14.78 7.65
CA PRO A 31 -25.41 15.17 8.35
C PRO A 31 -24.17 14.74 7.56
N VAL A 32 -23.28 15.68 7.29
CA VAL A 32 -22.03 15.43 6.56
C VAL A 32 -20.83 15.86 7.39
N GLU A 33 -19.74 15.10 7.30
CA GLU A 33 -18.43 15.50 7.78
C GLU A 33 -17.57 15.94 6.59
N VAL A 34 -16.92 17.10 6.69
CA VAL A 34 -16.07 17.64 5.63
C VAL A 34 -14.63 17.64 6.09
N ILE A 35 -13.78 16.92 5.36
CA ILE A 35 -12.33 16.90 5.58
C ILE A 35 -11.66 17.73 4.49
N ALA A 36 -11.05 18.85 4.87
CA ALA A 36 -10.27 19.68 3.95
C ALA A 36 -8.81 19.20 3.90
N GLN A 37 -8.33 18.84 2.73
CA GLN A 37 -6.97 18.34 2.51
C GLN A 37 -6.25 19.14 1.42
N GLU A 38 -4.92 19.02 1.39
CA GLU A 38 -4.12 19.55 0.29
C GLU A 38 -4.51 18.88 -1.03
N VAL A 39 -4.68 19.66 -2.08
CA VAL A 39 -4.96 19.13 -3.41
C VAL A 39 -3.72 18.45 -3.96
N CYS A 40 -3.84 17.19 -4.33
CA CYS A 40 -2.83 16.44 -5.08
C CYS A 40 -3.14 16.49 -6.59
N ASN A 41 -2.12 16.32 -7.43
CA ASN A 41 -2.30 16.37 -8.87
C ASN A 41 -3.00 15.11 -9.39
N ASP A 42 -2.55 13.91 -8.93
CA ASP A 42 -3.12 12.66 -9.40
C ASP A 42 -2.66 11.47 -8.55
N THR A 43 -3.22 10.28 -8.81
CA THR A 43 -2.82 9.02 -8.18
C THR A 43 -1.60 8.40 -8.87
N LEU A 44 -0.89 7.53 -8.16
CA LEU A 44 0.16 6.70 -8.76
C LEU A 44 -0.43 5.75 -9.81
N ASP A 45 -1.63 5.23 -9.59
CA ASP A 45 -2.33 4.35 -10.53
C ASP A 45 -2.54 5.03 -11.89
N HIS A 46 -3.08 6.25 -11.90
CA HIS A 46 -3.25 6.99 -13.16
C HIS A 46 -1.91 7.38 -13.78
N PHE A 47 -0.92 7.74 -12.96
CA PHE A 47 0.42 8.07 -13.44
C PHE A 47 1.08 6.88 -14.15
N MET A 48 0.95 5.67 -13.62
CA MET A 48 1.45 4.43 -14.25
C MET A 48 0.82 4.17 -15.62
N LYS A 49 -0.48 4.42 -15.74
CA LYS A 49 -1.24 4.19 -16.99
C LYS A 49 -0.98 5.22 -18.08
N THR A 50 -0.53 6.42 -17.70
CA THR A 50 -0.40 7.57 -18.63
C THR A 50 1.03 7.97 -18.94
N GLN A 51 2.02 7.49 -18.17
CA GLN A 51 3.42 7.87 -18.31
C GLN A 51 4.34 6.65 -18.25
N GLU A 52 5.37 6.65 -19.07
CA GLU A 52 6.44 5.68 -18.94
C GLU A 52 7.31 6.00 -17.73
N ILE A 53 7.42 5.07 -16.80
CA ILE A 53 8.16 5.23 -15.54
C ILE A 53 9.44 4.41 -15.60
N THR A 54 10.58 5.06 -15.62
CA THR A 54 11.89 4.39 -15.60
C THR A 54 12.16 3.73 -14.24
N ILE A 55 13.06 2.74 -14.22
CA ILE A 55 13.49 2.07 -12.96
C ILE A 55 14.01 3.10 -11.94
N SER A 56 14.69 4.16 -12.40
CA SER A 56 15.19 5.22 -11.51
C SER A 56 14.06 6.05 -10.90
N MET A 57 12.98 6.32 -11.66
CA MET A 57 11.79 6.99 -11.15
C MET A 57 11.05 6.07 -10.17
N TRP A 58 10.85 4.77 -10.50
CA TRP A 58 10.26 3.79 -9.58
C TRP A 58 11.01 3.71 -8.25
N ARG A 59 12.34 3.64 -8.31
CA ARG A 59 13.17 3.64 -7.10
C ARG A 59 12.90 4.87 -6.22
N SER A 60 12.75 6.04 -6.85
CA SER A 60 12.42 7.27 -6.12
C SER A 60 11.01 7.23 -5.52
N ILE A 61 10.01 6.81 -6.28
CA ILE A 61 8.63 6.67 -5.84
C ILE A 61 8.56 5.77 -4.60
N LEU A 62 9.09 4.56 -4.72
CA LEU A 62 9.08 3.58 -3.63
C LEU A 62 9.89 4.08 -2.41
N MET A 63 11.02 4.77 -2.63
CA MET A 63 11.78 5.37 -1.53
C MET A 63 10.99 6.47 -0.81
N GLN A 64 10.24 7.31 -1.53
CA GLN A 64 9.38 8.32 -0.91
C GLN A 64 8.25 7.67 -0.10
N VAL A 65 7.63 6.60 -0.59
CA VAL A 65 6.61 5.83 0.15
C VAL A 65 7.22 5.22 1.41
N ILE A 66 8.39 4.59 1.31
CA ILE A 66 9.13 4.04 2.47
C ILE A 66 9.36 5.11 3.52
N MET A 67 9.84 6.30 3.13
CA MET A 67 10.10 7.40 4.05
C MET A 67 8.82 7.94 4.70
N ASN A 68 7.70 8.02 3.96
CA ASN A 68 6.41 8.41 4.52
C ASN A 68 5.93 7.39 5.57
N LEU A 69 6.02 6.09 5.27
CA LEU A 69 5.68 5.05 6.25
C LEU A 69 6.55 5.14 7.50
N LEU A 70 7.86 5.36 7.36
CA LEU A 70 8.77 5.52 8.51
C LEU A 70 8.40 6.74 9.38
N ILE A 71 7.98 7.85 8.76
CA ILE A 71 7.49 9.04 9.47
C ILE A 71 6.27 8.70 10.31
N TYR A 72 5.27 8.06 9.73
CA TYR A 72 4.04 7.68 10.44
C TYR A 72 4.29 6.60 11.49
N GLN A 73 5.11 5.60 11.19
CA GLN A 73 5.50 4.55 12.14
C GLN A 73 6.24 5.14 13.36
N LYS A 74 7.14 6.09 13.13
CA LYS A 74 7.86 6.77 14.22
C LYS A 74 6.94 7.60 15.10
N ALA A 75 6.02 8.35 14.49
CA ALA A 75 5.14 9.26 15.21
C ALA A 75 3.99 8.53 15.94
N PHE A 76 3.42 7.49 15.33
CA PHE A 76 2.13 6.93 15.73
C PHE A 76 2.10 5.40 15.82
N SER A 77 3.19 4.67 15.65
CA SER A 77 3.18 3.19 15.48
C SER A 77 2.15 2.74 14.43
N PHE A 78 2.11 3.46 13.33
CA PHE A 78 1.07 3.43 12.30
C PHE A 78 1.24 2.27 11.34
N THR A 79 0.11 1.68 10.92
CA THR A 79 -0.03 0.84 9.73
C THR A 79 -1.22 1.34 8.91
N HIS A 80 -1.04 1.43 7.60
CA HIS A 80 -2.08 1.92 6.68
C HIS A 80 -3.17 0.88 6.46
N ASN A 81 -2.77 -0.37 6.30
CA ASN A 81 -3.60 -1.56 6.09
C ASN A 81 -4.42 -1.59 4.80
N ASP A 82 -4.31 -0.59 3.95
CA ASP A 82 -4.93 -0.56 2.62
C ASP A 82 -4.07 0.23 1.61
N LEU A 83 -2.74 0.05 1.66
CA LEU A 83 -1.84 0.77 0.77
C LEU A 83 -1.80 0.12 -0.61
N HIS A 84 -2.33 0.81 -1.61
CA HIS A 84 -2.31 0.43 -3.02
C HIS A 84 -2.08 1.66 -3.92
N THR A 85 -1.99 1.49 -5.23
CA THR A 85 -1.59 2.55 -6.17
C THR A 85 -2.52 3.76 -6.18
N ASN A 86 -3.83 3.58 -5.92
CA ASN A 86 -4.79 4.68 -5.80
C ASN A 86 -4.69 5.45 -4.48
N ASN A 87 -4.08 4.86 -3.44
CA ASN A 87 -3.84 5.52 -2.14
C ASN A 87 -2.44 6.15 -2.03
N VAL A 88 -1.72 6.21 -3.15
CA VAL A 88 -0.50 6.98 -3.31
C VAL A 88 -0.76 8.06 -4.35
N MET A 89 -0.72 9.33 -3.94
CA MET A 89 -0.89 10.48 -4.83
C MET A 89 0.41 11.29 -4.92
N TYR A 90 0.48 12.20 -5.88
CA TYR A 90 1.62 13.11 -5.98
C TYR A 90 1.21 14.57 -6.15
N THR A 91 2.13 15.46 -5.78
CA THR A 91 2.11 16.88 -6.14
C THR A 91 3.36 17.21 -6.96
N ASN A 92 3.21 18.10 -7.95
CA ASN A 92 4.35 18.59 -8.71
C ASN A 92 5.26 19.48 -7.86
N THR A 93 6.56 19.49 -8.16
CA THR A 93 7.54 20.27 -7.40
C THR A 93 8.72 20.69 -8.28
N ASP A 94 9.29 21.88 -8.03
CA ASP A 94 10.54 22.36 -8.63
C ASP A 94 11.79 21.86 -7.86
N ARG A 95 11.61 21.14 -6.75
CA ARG A 95 12.73 20.59 -6.00
C ARG A 95 13.33 19.42 -6.75
N GLU A 96 14.62 19.46 -7.05
CA GLU A 96 15.33 18.31 -7.64
C GLU A 96 15.42 17.14 -6.67
N PHE A 97 15.60 17.42 -5.36
CA PHE A 97 15.84 16.39 -4.34
C PHE A 97 15.06 16.67 -3.05
N ILE A 98 14.67 15.58 -2.38
CA ILE A 98 14.22 15.59 -0.99
C ILE A 98 15.31 14.92 -0.14
N TYR A 99 15.49 15.43 1.08
CA TYR A 99 16.52 14.93 1.97
C TYR A 99 15.89 14.40 3.25
N TYR A 100 16.32 13.21 3.65
CA TYR A 100 15.88 12.56 4.88
C TYR A 100 17.07 12.21 5.77
N LYS A 101 16.81 12.09 7.08
CA LYS A 101 17.72 11.49 8.04
C LYS A 101 16.99 10.41 8.82
N VAL A 102 17.56 9.18 8.81
CA VAL A 102 17.01 7.99 9.47
C VAL A 102 18.16 7.19 10.08
N ASP A 103 18.08 6.85 11.37
CA ASP A 103 19.10 6.10 12.12
C ASP A 103 20.51 6.71 11.95
N GLY A 104 20.60 8.04 11.97
CA GLY A 104 21.85 8.78 11.79
C GLY A 104 22.37 8.88 10.36
N LYS A 105 21.81 8.14 9.41
CA LYS A 105 22.17 8.15 7.98
C LYS A 105 21.35 9.19 7.23
N TYR A 106 21.96 9.76 6.18
CA TYR A 106 21.33 10.75 5.32
C TYR A 106 21.02 10.16 3.96
N TYR A 107 19.87 10.53 3.40
CA TYR A 107 19.40 10.09 2.09
C TYR A 107 19.08 11.30 1.23
N LYS A 108 19.57 11.28 -0.02
CA LYS A 108 19.29 12.28 -1.06
C LYS A 108 18.46 11.61 -2.15
N VAL A 109 17.17 11.87 -2.18
CA VAL A 109 16.21 11.20 -3.07
C VAL A 109 15.81 12.17 -4.18
N PRO A 110 16.02 11.85 -5.46
CA PRO A 110 15.59 12.69 -6.58
C PRO A 110 14.07 12.69 -6.64
N THR A 111 13.45 13.83 -6.96
CA THR A 111 11.98 13.94 -7.04
C THR A 111 11.43 13.59 -8.42
N PHE A 112 12.22 13.75 -9.46
CA PHE A 112 11.74 13.74 -10.85
C PHE A 112 10.53 14.66 -11.06
N GLY A 113 10.52 15.81 -10.35
CA GLY A 113 9.45 16.80 -10.40
C GLY A 113 8.18 16.43 -9.60
N LYS A 114 8.19 15.37 -8.79
CA LYS A 114 7.01 14.89 -8.06
C LYS A 114 7.34 14.54 -6.61
N ILE A 115 6.43 14.91 -5.69
CA ILE A 115 6.45 14.49 -4.28
C ILE A 115 5.26 13.57 -4.05
N PHE A 116 5.54 12.32 -3.69
CA PHE A 116 4.52 11.31 -3.44
C PHE A 116 4.04 11.35 -1.99
N LYS A 117 2.75 11.15 -1.80
CA LYS A 117 2.04 11.22 -0.53
C LYS A 117 1.13 10.01 -0.39
N ILE A 118 0.94 9.55 0.84
CA ILE A 118 -0.02 8.51 1.18
C ILE A 118 -1.31 9.20 1.62
N ILE A 119 -2.45 8.70 1.16
CA ILE A 119 -3.79 9.21 1.47
C ILE A 119 -4.69 8.05 1.91
N ASP A 120 -5.91 8.37 2.31
CA ASP A 120 -6.97 7.43 2.71
C ASP A 120 -6.58 6.55 3.91
N PHE A 121 -6.66 7.15 5.09
CA PHE A 121 -6.37 6.48 6.36
C PHE A 121 -7.58 5.75 6.96
N GLY A 122 -8.62 5.49 6.17
CA GLY A 122 -9.87 4.85 6.62
C GLY A 122 -9.68 3.46 7.24
N ARG A 123 -8.63 2.72 6.85
CA ARG A 123 -8.24 1.43 7.44
C ARG A 123 -6.99 1.48 8.31
N ALA A 124 -6.48 2.67 8.59
CA ALA A 124 -5.27 2.78 9.41
C ALA A 124 -5.51 2.33 10.85
N ILE A 125 -4.49 1.67 11.40
CA ILE A 125 -4.39 1.41 12.83
C ILE A 125 -3.16 2.15 13.35
N TYR A 126 -3.36 2.95 14.39
CA TYR A 126 -2.28 3.76 14.95
C TYR A 126 -2.46 3.99 16.45
N LYS A 127 -1.41 4.46 17.10
CA LYS A 127 -1.46 4.80 18.51
C LYS A 127 -1.36 6.30 18.72
N TYR A 128 -2.19 6.81 19.62
CA TYR A 128 -2.15 8.21 20.02
C TYR A 128 -2.49 8.35 21.50
N LYS A 129 -1.59 8.97 22.27
CA LYS A 129 -1.73 9.18 23.73
C LYS A 129 -2.10 7.88 24.49
N GLY A 130 -1.41 6.80 24.18
CA GLY A 130 -1.60 5.49 24.84
C GLY A 130 -2.78 4.67 24.34
N ASN A 131 -3.61 5.20 23.43
CA ASN A 131 -4.77 4.50 22.89
C ASN A 131 -4.48 3.97 21.49
N THR A 132 -4.94 2.74 21.20
CA THR A 132 -5.01 2.22 19.83
C THR A 132 -6.26 2.76 19.16
N ILE A 133 -6.11 3.35 18.00
CA ILE A 133 -7.19 3.96 17.22
C ILE A 133 -7.28 3.26 15.87
N CYS A 134 -8.48 2.87 15.49
CA CYS A 134 -8.83 2.34 14.17
C CYS A 134 -10.30 2.65 13.87
N SER A 135 -10.73 2.44 12.63
CA SER A 135 -12.14 2.56 12.24
C SER A 135 -12.96 1.35 12.68
N ASP A 136 -14.28 1.47 12.55
CA ASP A 136 -15.24 0.39 12.77
C ASP A 136 -15.18 -0.72 11.71
N SER A 137 -14.42 -0.54 10.62
CA SER A 137 -14.13 -1.60 9.65
C SER A 137 -13.58 -2.88 10.33
N TYR A 138 -12.89 -2.73 11.46
CA TYR A 138 -12.35 -3.86 12.24
C TYR A 138 -13.32 -4.44 13.28
N HIS A 139 -14.49 -3.80 13.48
CA HIS A 139 -15.55 -4.35 14.31
C HIS A 139 -15.94 -5.77 13.82
N PRO A 140 -16.44 -6.68 14.69
CA PRO A 140 -16.85 -8.02 14.28
C PRO A 140 -17.81 -8.10 13.09
N ASN A 141 -18.59 -7.05 12.84
CA ASN A 141 -19.51 -6.91 11.71
C ASN A 141 -18.97 -5.97 10.60
N GLY A 142 -17.74 -5.51 10.68
CA GLY A 142 -17.13 -4.63 9.70
C GLY A 142 -16.42 -5.37 8.57
N ASP A 143 -16.10 -4.67 7.49
CA ASP A 143 -15.50 -5.21 6.26
C ASP A 143 -14.13 -5.86 6.51
N ALA A 144 -13.34 -5.28 7.42
CA ALA A 144 -12.03 -5.79 7.80
C ALA A 144 -12.07 -6.74 9.02
N ALA A 145 -13.25 -7.22 9.38
CA ALA A 145 -13.40 -8.15 10.48
C ALA A 145 -12.45 -9.35 10.36
N THR A 146 -11.79 -9.71 11.47
CA THR A 146 -10.84 -10.83 11.56
C THR A 146 -9.52 -10.69 10.80
N GLN A 147 -9.22 -9.53 10.20
CA GLN A 147 -7.87 -9.25 9.67
C GLN A 147 -6.85 -9.29 10.80
N TYR A 148 -7.14 -8.59 11.88
CA TYR A 148 -6.37 -8.58 13.14
C TYR A 148 -7.20 -9.11 14.31
N ASN A 149 -6.54 -9.32 15.44
CA ASN A 149 -7.17 -9.61 16.72
C ASN A 149 -6.46 -8.84 17.83
N CYS A 150 -6.70 -7.53 17.87
CA CYS A 150 -6.09 -6.58 18.79
C CYS A 150 -7.10 -5.55 19.27
N GLU A 151 -6.70 -4.70 20.20
CA GLU A 151 -7.55 -3.61 20.68
C GLU A 151 -7.86 -2.60 19.54
N PRO A 152 -9.05 -1.99 19.54
CA PRO A 152 -10.13 -2.07 20.55
C PRO A 152 -11.07 -3.26 20.39
N TYR A 153 -10.95 -4.08 19.33
CA TYR A 153 -11.86 -5.20 19.00
C TYR A 153 -11.26 -6.57 19.35
N PHE A 154 -10.48 -6.64 20.42
CA PHE A 154 -9.81 -7.86 20.83
C PHE A 154 -10.79 -8.95 21.32
N ASN A 155 -10.67 -10.14 20.73
CA ASN A 155 -11.40 -11.34 21.14
C ASN A 155 -10.45 -12.30 21.88
N SER A 156 -10.60 -12.42 23.19
CA SER A 156 -9.76 -13.27 24.06
C SER A 156 -9.87 -14.79 23.79
N ARG A 157 -10.87 -15.21 22.99
CA ARG A 157 -11.02 -16.63 22.59
C ARG A 157 -10.14 -17.01 21.40
N LYS A 158 -9.47 -16.04 20.78
CA LYS A 158 -8.60 -16.24 19.60
C LYS A 158 -7.18 -15.75 19.92
N PRO A 159 -6.15 -16.34 19.28
CA PRO A 159 -4.79 -15.82 19.39
C PRO A 159 -4.72 -14.34 19.03
N ARG A 160 -3.93 -13.60 19.78
CA ARG A 160 -3.65 -12.18 19.47
C ARG A 160 -2.94 -12.06 18.12
N LEU A 161 -3.33 -11.10 17.34
CA LEU A 161 -2.72 -10.78 16.05
C LEU A 161 -2.69 -9.25 15.90
N GLU A 162 -1.51 -8.69 16.08
CA GLU A 162 -1.28 -7.25 16.00
C GLU A 162 -0.95 -6.82 14.57
N PRO A 163 -1.26 -5.55 14.20
CA PRO A 163 -0.72 -4.94 12.98
C PRO A 163 0.81 -4.92 13.00
N HIS A 164 1.42 -5.10 11.84
CA HIS A 164 2.88 -5.09 11.72
C HIS A 164 3.35 -4.31 10.48
N TYR A 165 4.56 -3.78 10.53
CA TYR A 165 5.11 -2.86 9.52
C TYR A 165 5.44 -3.50 8.16
N GLY A 166 5.36 -4.80 8.03
CA GLY A 166 5.52 -5.49 6.75
C GLY A 166 4.27 -5.48 5.87
N PHE A 167 3.10 -5.20 6.46
CA PHE A 167 1.82 -5.27 5.75
C PHE A 167 1.75 -4.30 4.57
N ASP A 168 2.06 -3.02 4.79
CA ASP A 168 1.80 -1.95 3.84
C ASP A 168 2.62 -2.08 2.55
N LEU A 169 3.91 -2.44 2.66
CA LEU A 169 4.75 -2.67 1.48
C LEU A 169 4.32 -3.91 0.70
N CYS A 170 3.91 -4.99 1.40
CA CYS A 170 3.35 -6.15 0.73
C CYS A 170 2.06 -5.81 -0.02
N ARG A 171 1.14 -5.07 0.60
CA ARG A 171 -0.13 -4.70 -0.03
C ARG A 171 0.08 -3.79 -1.25
N LEU A 172 1.03 -2.83 -1.15
CA LEU A 172 1.42 -2.00 -2.30
C LEU A 172 2.03 -2.86 -3.41
N ALA A 173 2.94 -3.78 -3.07
CA ALA A 173 3.56 -4.66 -4.05
C ALA A 173 2.53 -5.57 -4.75
N CYS A 174 1.51 -6.04 -4.02
CA CYS A 174 0.39 -6.78 -4.62
C CYS A 174 -0.34 -5.97 -5.70
N ALA A 175 -0.49 -4.64 -5.52
CA ALA A 175 -1.11 -3.78 -6.50
C ALA A 175 -0.19 -3.41 -7.68
N LEU A 176 1.11 -3.66 -7.56
CA LEU A 176 2.12 -3.37 -8.57
C LEU A 176 2.60 -4.63 -9.32
N TYR A 177 2.19 -5.82 -8.84
CA TYR A 177 2.82 -7.07 -9.25
C TYR A 177 2.67 -7.34 -10.75
N ASP A 178 1.45 -7.28 -11.25
CA ASP A 178 1.14 -7.63 -12.65
C ASP A 178 1.70 -6.62 -13.65
N ASP A 179 1.87 -5.35 -13.22
CA ASP A 179 2.43 -4.30 -14.05
C ASP A 179 3.98 -4.30 -14.09
N LEU A 180 4.64 -4.78 -13.02
CA LEU A 180 6.09 -4.61 -12.85
C LEU A 180 6.87 -5.94 -12.81
N VAL A 181 6.19 -7.07 -12.72
CA VAL A 181 6.82 -8.38 -12.63
C VAL A 181 6.58 -9.16 -13.92
N ASP A 182 7.61 -9.25 -14.74
CA ASP A 182 7.65 -10.21 -15.83
C ASP A 182 8.41 -11.47 -15.36
N GLU A 183 7.80 -12.65 -15.53
CA GLU A 183 8.44 -13.92 -15.17
C GLU A 183 9.64 -14.25 -16.07
N GLY A 184 9.68 -13.67 -17.28
CA GLY A 184 10.76 -13.87 -18.27
C GLY A 184 12.00 -12.99 -18.05
N GLU A 185 11.85 -11.86 -17.37
CA GLU A 185 12.93 -10.88 -17.17
C GLU A 185 13.10 -10.52 -15.70
N SER A 186 14.32 -10.74 -15.18
CA SER A 186 14.69 -10.26 -13.85
C SER A 186 15.35 -8.89 -13.97
N ASN A 187 14.83 -7.93 -13.20
CA ASN A 187 15.46 -6.63 -13.02
C ASN A 187 15.35 -6.22 -11.54
N PRO A 188 16.18 -5.29 -11.05
CA PRO A 188 16.21 -4.95 -9.64
C PRO A 188 14.88 -4.43 -9.07
N LEU A 189 13.99 -3.86 -9.89
CA LEU A 189 12.66 -3.43 -9.47
C LEU A 189 11.73 -4.63 -9.30
N SER A 190 11.66 -5.50 -10.31
CA SER A 190 10.88 -6.74 -10.27
C SER A 190 11.28 -7.61 -9.07
N ASP A 191 12.58 -7.71 -8.77
CA ASP A 191 13.08 -8.50 -7.63
C ASP A 191 12.59 -7.94 -6.28
N ILE A 192 12.56 -6.62 -6.12
CA ILE A 192 12.00 -5.97 -4.91
C ILE A 192 10.50 -6.24 -4.78
N ILE A 193 9.72 -6.11 -5.86
CA ILE A 193 8.28 -6.37 -5.83
C ILE A 193 8.00 -7.85 -5.50
N LYS A 194 8.73 -8.79 -6.11
CA LYS A 194 8.65 -10.22 -5.80
C LYS A 194 8.97 -10.50 -4.32
N GLU A 195 10.03 -9.86 -3.79
CA GLU A 195 10.40 -10.00 -2.38
C GLU A 195 9.27 -9.53 -1.47
N TRP A 196 8.66 -8.36 -1.76
CA TRP A 196 7.58 -7.82 -0.93
C TRP A 196 6.30 -8.67 -1.00
N CYS A 197 6.07 -9.38 -2.11
CA CYS A 197 4.98 -10.33 -2.27
C CYS A 197 5.32 -11.75 -1.79
N THR A 198 6.41 -11.93 -1.04
CA THR A 198 6.83 -13.25 -0.56
C THR A 198 6.51 -13.40 0.92
N ASP A 199 5.82 -14.49 1.29
CA ASP A 199 5.50 -14.82 2.68
C ASP A 199 6.73 -15.28 3.48
N ASP A 200 6.59 -15.46 4.78
CA ASP A 200 7.69 -15.88 5.67
C ASP A 200 8.26 -17.27 5.32
N ASN A 201 7.49 -18.10 4.61
CA ASN A 201 7.86 -19.41 4.12
C ASN A 201 8.45 -19.40 2.71
N GLY A 202 8.65 -18.22 2.10
CA GLY A 202 9.23 -18.06 0.77
C GLY A 202 8.25 -18.31 -0.38
N LYS A 203 6.93 -18.25 -0.14
CA LYS A 203 5.91 -18.44 -1.17
C LYS A 203 5.33 -17.09 -1.61
N ASN A 204 5.02 -16.96 -2.90
CA ASN A 204 4.30 -15.81 -3.41
C ASN A 204 2.91 -15.73 -2.74
N ILE A 205 2.55 -14.55 -2.22
CA ILE A 205 1.27 -14.34 -1.53
C ILE A 205 0.09 -14.22 -2.50
N LEU A 206 0.32 -13.73 -3.74
CA LEU A 206 -0.71 -13.55 -4.76
C LEU A 206 -1.02 -14.85 -5.50
N TYR A 207 0.00 -15.49 -6.04
CA TYR A 207 -0.17 -16.58 -6.98
C TYR A 207 0.37 -17.90 -6.47
N LYS A 208 -0.28 -18.99 -6.87
CA LYS A 208 0.24 -20.35 -6.79
C LYS A 208 1.25 -20.57 -7.92
N THR A 209 2.02 -21.67 -7.85
CA THR A 209 3.00 -22.05 -8.88
C THR A 209 2.38 -22.28 -10.27
N ASN A 210 1.09 -22.50 -10.36
CA ASN A 210 0.34 -22.66 -11.60
C ASN A 210 -0.31 -21.34 -12.11
N GLY A 211 0.05 -20.20 -11.54
CA GLY A 211 -0.48 -18.88 -11.92
C GLY A 211 -1.87 -18.56 -11.38
N ILE A 212 -2.53 -19.50 -10.69
CA ILE A 212 -3.86 -19.26 -10.11
C ILE A 212 -3.71 -18.40 -8.85
N GLU A 213 -4.60 -17.43 -8.69
CA GLU A 213 -4.69 -16.61 -7.48
C GLU A 213 -4.77 -17.47 -6.22
N ARG A 214 -3.95 -17.12 -5.21
CA ARG A 214 -3.85 -17.93 -3.99
C ARG A 214 -4.95 -17.62 -2.98
N TYR A 215 -5.25 -16.34 -2.82
CA TYR A 215 -6.17 -15.84 -1.80
C TYR A 215 -7.09 -14.77 -2.40
N PRO A 216 -8.27 -15.14 -2.92
CA PRO A 216 -9.19 -14.19 -3.51
C PRO A 216 -9.76 -13.23 -2.46
N ASP A 217 -10.13 -12.04 -2.89
CA ASP A 217 -10.86 -11.02 -2.16
C ASP A 217 -10.15 -10.60 -0.85
N PHE A 218 -10.91 -10.33 0.18
CA PHE A 218 -10.42 -9.91 1.48
C PHE A 218 -9.58 -10.99 2.20
N LYS A 219 -9.57 -12.22 1.70
CA LYS A 219 -8.71 -13.28 2.22
C LYS A 219 -7.22 -12.95 2.06
N LEU A 220 -6.84 -12.25 0.99
CA LEU A 220 -5.47 -11.77 0.76
C LEU A 220 -5.00 -10.90 1.95
N TYR A 221 -5.81 -9.92 2.38
CA TYR A 221 -5.48 -9.04 3.51
C TYR A 221 -5.24 -9.84 4.80
N LYS A 222 -6.13 -10.80 5.08
CA LYS A 222 -5.98 -11.69 6.25
C LYS A 222 -4.70 -12.53 6.20
N MET A 223 -4.30 -12.96 5.01
CA MET A 223 -3.09 -13.77 4.84
C MET A 223 -1.83 -12.93 4.90
N ILE A 224 -1.79 -11.74 4.31
CA ILE A 224 -0.67 -10.80 4.49
C ILE A 224 -0.46 -10.52 5.97
N ALA A 225 -1.53 -10.18 6.72
CA ALA A 225 -1.46 -9.90 8.14
C ALA A 225 -0.90 -11.07 8.99
N ARG A 226 -1.01 -12.31 8.51
CA ARG A 226 -0.58 -13.52 9.24
C ARG A 226 0.76 -14.07 8.81
N THR A 227 1.22 -13.77 7.60
CA THR A 227 2.31 -14.55 6.99
C THR A 227 3.39 -13.72 6.32
N VAL A 228 3.27 -12.37 6.22
CA VAL A 228 4.24 -11.50 5.54
C VAL A 228 4.78 -10.45 6.50
N HIS A 229 5.89 -10.74 7.18
CA HIS A 229 6.46 -9.85 8.20
C HIS A 229 7.78 -9.17 7.78
N LYS A 230 8.45 -9.70 6.75
CA LYS A 230 9.82 -9.29 6.39
C LYS A 230 9.93 -7.94 5.69
N PRO A 231 9.04 -7.53 4.74
CA PRO A 231 9.25 -6.32 3.95
C PRO A 231 8.89 -5.05 4.73
N THR A 232 9.55 -4.82 5.87
CA THR A 232 9.33 -3.59 6.62
C THR A 232 10.02 -2.39 5.96
N PRO A 233 9.46 -1.16 6.03
CA PRO A 233 10.08 0.05 5.50
C PRO A 233 11.52 0.25 5.96
N LYS A 234 11.81 -0.04 7.23
CA LYS A 234 13.16 0.07 7.79
C LYS A 234 14.14 -0.93 7.18
N ALA A 235 13.70 -2.18 6.96
CA ALA A 235 14.55 -3.22 6.36
C ALA A 235 14.92 -2.86 4.90
N GLN A 236 14.04 -2.17 4.18
CA GLN A 236 14.28 -1.79 2.79
C GLN A 236 15.43 -0.79 2.64
N LEU A 237 15.70 0.06 3.63
CA LEU A 237 16.83 0.99 3.59
C LEU A 237 18.20 0.30 3.53
N GLN A 238 18.29 -0.99 3.86
CA GLN A 238 19.51 -1.80 3.78
C GLN A 238 19.70 -2.49 2.43
N LYS A 239 18.71 -2.45 1.55
CA LYS A 239 18.76 -3.07 0.22
C LYS A 239 19.57 -2.20 -0.75
N ASP A 240 20.37 -2.82 -1.60
CA ASP A 240 21.17 -2.13 -2.61
C ASP A 240 20.30 -1.25 -3.51
N PHE A 241 19.08 -1.69 -3.79
CA PHE A 241 18.12 -0.93 -4.58
C PHE A 241 17.85 0.47 -4.02
N PHE A 242 17.82 0.66 -2.69
CA PHE A 242 17.54 1.93 -2.03
C PHE A 242 18.78 2.60 -1.43
N SER A 243 19.80 1.84 -1.04
CA SER A 243 21.02 2.35 -0.40
C SER A 243 21.81 3.29 -1.30
N VAL A 244 21.60 3.25 -2.61
CA VAL A 244 22.20 4.19 -3.59
C VAL A 244 21.86 5.66 -3.29
N TYR A 245 20.81 5.92 -2.55
CA TYR A 245 20.45 7.27 -2.10
C TYR A 245 21.13 7.72 -0.82
N GLU A 246 21.87 6.82 -0.15
CA GLU A 246 22.65 7.18 1.04
C GLU A 246 23.71 8.24 0.70
N THR A 247 23.83 9.25 1.52
CA THR A 247 24.78 10.35 1.33
C THR A 247 25.39 10.79 2.65
N VAL A 248 26.43 11.60 2.59
CA VAL A 248 27.07 12.15 3.80
C VAL A 248 26.62 13.59 4.04
N HIS A 249 26.43 13.96 5.30
CA HIS A 249 25.97 15.30 5.69
C HIS A 249 26.81 16.44 5.07
N LYS A 250 28.13 16.25 4.94
CA LYS A 250 29.05 17.25 4.36
C LYS A 250 28.74 17.61 2.89
N LYS A 251 28.03 16.73 2.17
CA LYS A 251 27.60 16.96 0.78
C LYS A 251 26.25 17.67 0.67
N ILE A 252 25.57 17.91 1.80
CA ILE A 252 24.27 18.59 1.84
C ILE A 252 24.50 20.07 2.15
N ASN A 253 23.88 20.96 1.36
CA ASN A 253 23.95 22.39 1.61
C ASN A 253 23.33 22.71 2.99
N LYS A 254 23.98 23.57 3.78
CA LYS A 254 23.53 23.96 5.13
C LYS A 254 22.11 24.59 5.15
N LYS A 255 21.67 25.17 4.04
CA LYS A 255 20.33 25.75 3.90
C LYS A 255 19.26 24.74 3.46
N THR A 256 19.65 23.50 3.15
CA THR A 256 18.73 22.47 2.68
C THR A 256 17.85 21.97 3.83
N ARG A 257 16.54 21.97 3.62
CA ARG A 257 15.58 21.37 4.55
C ARG A 257 15.75 19.83 4.53
N ILE A 258 16.04 19.27 5.68
CA ILE A 258 16.15 17.81 5.88
C ILE A 258 14.97 17.37 6.75
N THR A 259 14.22 16.37 6.30
CA THR A 259 13.23 15.69 7.14
C THR A 259 13.96 14.72 8.07
N ASN A 260 14.15 15.12 9.31
CA ASN A 260 14.86 14.33 10.30
C ASN A 260 13.90 13.41 11.06
N ILE A 261 13.79 12.16 10.62
CA ILE A 261 12.89 11.16 11.19
C ILE A 261 13.35 10.76 12.61
N ASP A 262 14.66 10.80 12.89
CA ASP A 262 15.21 10.45 14.22
C ASP A 262 14.64 11.34 15.34
N THR A 263 14.36 12.62 15.02
CA THR A 263 13.89 13.62 15.99
C THR A 263 12.41 13.91 15.94
N LEU A 264 11.65 13.18 15.12
CA LEU A 264 10.19 13.31 15.12
C LEU A 264 9.63 12.92 16.50
N PRO A 265 8.61 13.64 16.99
CA PRO A 265 7.96 13.27 18.23
C PRO A 265 7.33 11.89 18.10
N CYS A 266 7.41 11.08 19.16
CA CYS A 266 6.62 9.87 19.32
C CYS A 266 5.36 10.26 20.09
N LEU A 267 4.21 10.14 19.49
CA LEU A 267 2.90 10.55 20.03
C LEU A 267 2.10 9.35 20.59
N VAL A 268 2.74 8.20 20.67
CA VAL A 268 2.20 6.93 21.16
C VAL A 268 1.83 7.00 22.64
#